data_a2aab06eea1c766ad6055f1144001d00
#
_entry.id   a2aab06eea1c766ad6055f1144001d00
#
_cell.length_a   1.000
_cell.length_b   1.000
_cell.length_c   1.000
_cell.angle_alpha   90.00
_cell.angle_beta   90.00
_cell.angle_gamma   90.00
#
_symmetry.space_group_name_H-M   'P 1'
#
loop_
_entity.id
_entity.type
_entity.pdbx_description
1 polymer ?
#
loop_
_entity_poly.entity_id
_entity_poly.type
_entity_poly.pdbx_seq_one_letter_code
_entity_poly.pdbx_strand_id
1 'polypeptide(L)'
;MKRLVLFFVMIVINLSVTHIASAENPPVNQPLPVKKCQDFTLTGNGSDSEWNKATWNKLIKLDPEGEEYPSRFKILYSGKGIYLLFEGKDNKITTKFDKDFDNLFEADVFEVFFHPDTKVPLYLEYEINQLNKELVLIIPNLNGKIHGWIPWHYENERRVVKKVSIEGGKMEAGGTIKSWSAELFFPYELFNPLSNVPPVSGTIWNANFYRLDYDSGKMVKWAWTPIDQSFHEFKKYKPIKFE
;
A
#
# COMPACT_ATOMS: atom_id res chain seq x y z
N MET A 1 -15.47 -70.42 30.94
CA MET A 1 -16.02 -69.41 30.06
C MET A 1 -15.56 -68.03 30.54
N LYS A 2 -14.51 -67.48 29.92
CA LYS A 2 -14.00 -66.12 30.24
C LYS A 2 -14.62 -65.14 29.25
N ARG A 3 -15.38 -64.16 29.77
CA ARG A 3 -15.94 -63.07 28.93
C ARG A 3 -14.86 -61.99 28.74
N LEU A 4 -14.51 -61.74 27.48
CA LEU A 4 -13.65 -60.64 27.06
C LEU A 4 -14.49 -59.38 26.89
N VAL A 5 -14.20 -58.35 27.71
CA VAL A 5 -14.82 -57.01 27.59
C VAL A 5 -13.91 -56.15 26.73
N LEU A 6 -14.37 -55.79 25.55
CA LEU A 6 -13.63 -54.87 24.64
C LEU A 6 -14.04 -53.44 25.02
N PHE A 7 -13.06 -52.64 25.47
CA PHE A 7 -13.22 -51.21 25.65
C PHE A 7 -12.91 -50.50 24.29
N PHE A 8 -13.93 -49.88 23.73
CA PHE A 8 -13.76 -48.97 22.59
C PHE A 8 -13.36 -47.60 23.14
N VAL A 9 -12.13 -47.13 22.84
CA VAL A 9 -11.71 -45.76 23.12
C VAL A 9 -12.05 -44.96 21.90
N MET A 10 -13.05 -44.06 22.02
CA MET A 10 -13.37 -43.05 20.98
C MET A 10 -12.38 -41.90 21.09
N ILE A 11 -11.47 -41.81 20.15
CA ILE A 11 -10.59 -40.62 19.99
C ILE A 11 -11.40 -39.55 19.25
N VAL A 12 -11.82 -38.52 19.98
CA VAL A 12 -12.44 -37.31 19.38
C VAL A 12 -11.29 -36.43 18.87
N ILE A 13 -11.08 -36.42 17.57
CA ILE A 13 -10.15 -35.46 16.92
C ILE A 13 -10.87 -34.14 16.78
N ASN A 14 -10.51 -33.18 17.63
CA ASN A 14 -10.93 -31.77 17.44
C ASN A 14 -10.14 -31.16 16.28
N LEU A 15 -10.73 -31.11 15.09
CA LEU A 15 -10.22 -30.27 14.00
C LEU A 15 -10.53 -28.80 14.33
N SER A 16 -9.50 -28.09 14.78
CA SER A 16 -9.56 -26.63 14.87
C SER A 16 -9.51 -26.07 13.44
N VAL A 17 -10.65 -25.69 12.91
CA VAL A 17 -10.72 -24.91 11.65
C VAL A 17 -10.26 -23.49 11.96
N THR A 18 -9.00 -23.18 11.65
CA THR A 18 -8.52 -21.80 11.63
C THR A 18 -9.21 -21.08 10.47
N HIS A 19 -10.18 -20.25 10.78
CA HIS A 19 -10.74 -19.30 9.82
C HIS A 19 -9.64 -18.31 9.45
N ILE A 20 -9.04 -18.48 8.28
CA ILE A 20 -8.26 -17.42 7.63
C ILE A 20 -9.27 -16.36 7.22
N ALA A 21 -9.32 -15.26 7.98
CA ALA A 21 -10.15 -14.11 7.61
C ALA A 21 -9.70 -13.64 6.22
N SER A 22 -10.57 -13.78 5.22
CA SER A 22 -10.36 -13.22 3.89
C SER A 22 -10.29 -11.71 4.03
N ALA A 23 -9.23 -11.09 3.51
CA ALA A 23 -9.14 -9.64 3.42
C ALA A 23 -10.24 -9.15 2.47
N GLU A 24 -11.30 -8.55 3.00
CA GLU A 24 -12.35 -7.89 2.23
C GLU A 24 -12.18 -6.38 2.39
N ASN A 25 -12.27 -5.66 1.26
CA ASN A 25 -12.31 -4.21 1.33
C ASN A 25 -13.59 -3.77 2.07
N PRO A 26 -13.53 -2.69 2.86
CA PRO A 26 -14.72 -2.17 3.54
C PRO A 26 -15.83 -1.85 2.52
N PRO A 27 -17.12 -1.90 2.93
CA PRO A 27 -18.22 -1.54 2.08
C PRO A 27 -18.02 -0.19 1.41
N VAL A 28 -18.51 -0.02 0.18
CA VAL A 28 -18.22 1.12 -0.73
C VAL A 28 -18.42 2.50 -0.08
N ASN A 29 -19.26 2.60 0.94
CA ASN A 29 -19.64 3.86 1.60
C ASN A 29 -19.04 4.07 3.00
N GLN A 30 -18.17 3.18 3.49
CA GLN A 30 -17.55 3.37 4.80
C GLN A 30 -16.08 3.79 4.66
N PRO A 31 -15.62 4.79 5.45
CA PRO A 31 -14.22 5.13 5.52
C PRO A 31 -13.38 3.92 5.97
N LEU A 32 -12.20 3.74 5.37
CA LEU A 32 -11.24 2.77 5.86
C LEU A 32 -10.71 3.23 7.22
N PRO A 33 -10.85 2.43 8.30
CA PRO A 33 -10.31 2.79 9.59
C PRO A 33 -8.77 2.66 9.57
N VAL A 34 -8.09 3.76 9.93
CA VAL A 34 -6.64 3.80 10.12
C VAL A 34 -6.38 3.78 11.63
N LYS A 35 -5.83 2.67 12.11
CA LYS A 35 -5.58 2.46 13.53
C LYS A 35 -4.31 3.14 14.00
N LYS A 36 -4.32 3.61 15.25
CA LYS A 36 -3.14 4.17 15.89
C LYS A 36 -2.15 3.08 16.31
N CYS A 37 -0.86 3.32 16.05
CA CYS A 37 0.23 2.44 16.44
C CYS A 37 1.26 3.16 17.31
N GLN A 38 2.18 2.42 17.93
CA GLN A 38 3.43 2.95 18.45
C GLN A 38 4.41 3.12 17.28
N ASP A 39 5.40 4.02 17.45
CA ASP A 39 6.47 4.09 16.45
C ASP A 39 7.31 2.82 16.47
N PHE A 40 7.64 2.29 15.31
CA PHE A 40 8.44 1.08 15.13
C PHE A 40 9.42 1.22 13.98
N THR A 41 10.39 0.31 13.93
CA THR A 41 11.42 0.29 12.89
C THR A 41 10.95 -0.53 11.70
N LEU A 42 11.01 0.05 10.49
CA LEU A 42 10.65 -0.65 9.27
C LEU A 42 11.63 -1.79 8.98
N THR A 43 11.09 -2.92 8.54
CA THR A 43 11.83 -4.13 8.16
C THR A 43 11.86 -4.34 6.65
N GLY A 44 10.89 -3.76 5.94
CA GLY A 44 10.66 -3.89 4.51
C GLY A 44 9.70 -5.02 4.14
N ASN A 45 9.39 -5.91 5.08
CA ASN A 45 8.54 -7.09 4.87
C ASN A 45 7.33 -7.18 5.82
N GLY A 46 7.08 -6.12 6.61
CA GLY A 46 5.94 -6.06 7.50
C GLY A 46 6.00 -7.04 8.68
N SER A 47 7.19 -7.41 9.14
CA SER A 47 7.37 -8.38 10.24
C SER A 47 7.13 -7.80 11.63
N ASP A 48 7.03 -6.47 11.79
CA ASP A 48 6.72 -5.87 13.08
C ASP A 48 5.30 -6.19 13.53
N SER A 49 5.13 -6.45 14.84
CA SER A 49 3.85 -6.82 15.44
C SER A 49 2.80 -5.71 15.41
N GLU A 50 3.19 -4.43 15.28
CA GLU A 50 2.27 -3.30 15.14
C GLU A 50 1.35 -3.48 13.91
N TRP A 51 1.84 -4.12 12.84
CA TRP A 51 1.03 -4.43 11.66
C TRP A 51 -0.17 -5.35 11.91
N ASN A 52 -0.23 -6.03 13.06
CA ASN A 52 -1.40 -6.83 13.46
C ASN A 52 -2.62 -5.96 13.79
N LYS A 53 -2.44 -4.66 14.03
CA LYS A 53 -3.53 -3.69 14.26
C LYS A 53 -4.27 -3.31 12.97
N ALA A 54 -3.65 -3.49 11.80
CA ALA A 54 -4.22 -3.17 10.50
C ALA A 54 -4.66 -4.43 9.73
N THR A 55 -5.77 -4.33 9.03
CA THR A 55 -6.24 -5.36 8.09
C THR A 55 -5.64 -5.14 6.70
N TRP A 56 -5.47 -6.23 5.96
CA TRP A 56 -5.10 -6.15 4.55
C TRP A 56 -6.26 -5.63 3.70
N ASN A 57 -5.95 -4.71 2.81
CA ASN A 57 -6.86 -4.18 1.80
C ASN A 57 -6.32 -4.57 0.42
N LYS A 58 -7.18 -5.14 -0.42
CA LYS A 58 -6.79 -5.62 -1.77
C LYS A 58 -6.77 -4.45 -2.76
N LEU A 59 -5.81 -4.48 -3.66
CA LEU A 59 -5.86 -3.72 -4.90
C LEU A 59 -6.59 -4.56 -5.95
N ILE A 60 -7.50 -3.93 -6.69
CA ILE A 60 -8.31 -4.56 -7.74
C ILE A 60 -7.62 -4.28 -9.06
N LYS A 61 -7.37 -5.33 -9.84
CA LYS A 61 -6.86 -5.19 -11.21
C LYS A 61 -7.87 -4.45 -12.08
N LEU A 62 -7.41 -3.47 -12.83
CA LEU A 62 -8.27 -2.62 -13.67
C LEU A 62 -8.26 -3.07 -15.13
N ASP A 63 -7.15 -3.61 -15.60
CA ASP A 63 -6.98 -4.03 -16.98
C ASP A 63 -7.38 -5.52 -17.15
N PRO A 64 -8.14 -5.89 -18.20
CA PRO A 64 -8.57 -7.27 -18.38
C PRO A 64 -7.44 -8.21 -18.85
N GLU A 65 -6.40 -7.65 -19.47
CA GLU A 65 -5.22 -8.36 -19.96
C GLU A 65 -4.03 -8.18 -19.01
N GLY A 66 -2.97 -8.95 -19.26
CA GLY A 66 -1.72 -8.90 -18.49
C GLY A 66 -1.74 -9.80 -17.26
N GLU A 67 -0.70 -9.70 -16.45
CA GLU A 67 -0.43 -10.61 -15.34
C GLU A 67 -1.47 -10.51 -14.21
N GLU A 68 -1.71 -11.63 -13.53
CA GLU A 68 -2.55 -11.70 -12.35
C GLU A 68 -1.68 -11.65 -11.09
N TYR A 69 -1.31 -10.45 -10.68
CA TYR A 69 -0.49 -10.21 -9.49
C TYR A 69 -1.31 -9.68 -8.31
N PRO A 70 -1.85 -10.57 -7.44
CA PRO A 70 -2.55 -10.14 -6.24
C PRO A 70 -1.68 -9.17 -5.45
N SER A 71 -2.23 -7.99 -5.19
CA SER A 71 -1.56 -6.92 -4.48
C SER A 71 -2.45 -6.37 -3.37
N ARG A 72 -1.84 -5.92 -2.27
CA ARG A 72 -2.56 -5.48 -1.07
C ARG A 72 -1.74 -4.48 -0.27
N PHE A 73 -2.41 -3.78 0.63
CA PHE A 73 -1.75 -2.84 1.54
C PHE A 73 -2.34 -2.87 2.94
N LYS A 74 -1.57 -2.37 3.89
CA LYS A 74 -1.99 -2.00 5.24
C LYS A 74 -1.58 -0.56 5.52
N ILE A 75 -2.37 0.13 6.37
CA ILE A 75 -2.08 1.49 6.77
C ILE A 75 -2.29 1.64 8.28
N LEU A 76 -1.38 2.35 8.95
CA LEU A 76 -1.43 2.74 10.35
C LEU A 76 -0.97 4.19 10.49
N TYR A 77 -1.18 4.79 11.67
CA TYR A 77 -0.61 6.10 11.98
C TYR A 77 -0.10 6.16 13.42
N SER A 78 0.86 7.03 13.67
CA SER A 78 1.38 7.32 15.00
C SER A 78 1.25 8.81 15.34
N GLY A 79 1.85 9.24 16.42
CA GLY A 79 2.00 10.68 16.73
C GLY A 79 2.94 11.43 15.78
N LYS A 80 3.73 10.73 14.96
CA LYS A 80 4.77 11.33 14.11
C LYS A 80 4.50 11.23 12.61
N GLY A 81 3.67 10.27 12.19
CA GLY A 81 3.47 10.05 10.75
C GLY A 81 2.58 8.87 10.45
N ILE A 82 2.52 8.54 9.17
CA ILE A 82 1.73 7.45 8.59
C ILE A 82 2.65 6.31 8.20
N TYR A 83 2.28 5.09 8.59
CA TYR A 83 2.92 3.85 8.17
C TYR A 83 2.11 3.18 7.08
N LEU A 84 2.76 2.76 6.01
CA LEU A 84 2.16 2.05 4.88
C LEU A 84 2.99 0.83 4.54
N LEU A 85 2.32 -0.30 4.34
CA LEU A 85 2.91 -1.54 3.88
C LEU A 85 2.19 -1.99 2.63
N PHE A 86 2.90 -2.08 1.52
CA PHE A 86 2.47 -2.76 0.31
C PHE A 86 3.06 -4.15 0.21
N GLU A 87 2.32 -5.05 -0.40
CA GLU A 87 2.79 -6.39 -0.76
C GLU A 87 2.11 -6.84 -2.06
N GLY A 88 2.86 -7.43 -2.97
CA GLY A 88 2.32 -7.98 -4.21
C GLY A 88 3.15 -9.11 -4.78
N LYS A 89 2.47 -10.07 -5.42
CA LYS A 89 3.15 -11.05 -6.27
C LYS A 89 3.78 -10.36 -7.47
N ASP A 90 4.86 -10.96 -7.97
CA ASP A 90 5.62 -10.44 -9.08
C ASP A 90 6.54 -11.54 -9.61
N ASN A 91 6.90 -11.50 -10.88
CA ASN A 91 7.84 -12.48 -11.46
C ASN A 91 9.18 -11.85 -11.80
N LYS A 92 9.24 -10.54 -11.91
CA LYS A 92 10.43 -9.85 -12.39
C LYS A 92 10.49 -8.41 -11.88
N ILE A 93 11.67 -7.87 -11.72
CA ILE A 93 11.91 -6.45 -11.44
C ILE A 93 11.99 -5.72 -12.79
N THR A 94 10.84 -5.21 -13.27
CA THR A 94 10.77 -4.51 -14.55
C THR A 94 10.89 -3.00 -14.34
N THR A 95 12.13 -2.56 -14.17
CA THR A 95 12.48 -1.15 -14.06
C THR A 95 13.87 -0.85 -14.64
N LYS A 96 14.01 0.35 -15.18
CA LYS A 96 15.30 0.94 -15.61
C LYS A 96 15.74 2.06 -14.67
N PHE A 97 14.92 2.40 -13.69
CA PHE A 97 15.10 3.56 -12.81
C PHE A 97 15.81 3.16 -11.52
N ASP A 98 17.00 3.72 -11.31
CA ASP A 98 17.88 3.42 -10.19
C ASP A 98 18.19 4.65 -9.31
N LYS A 99 17.48 5.77 -9.54
CA LYS A 99 17.61 7.01 -8.78
C LYS A 99 16.26 7.48 -8.22
N ASP A 100 16.32 8.13 -7.06
CA ASP A 100 15.17 8.88 -6.56
C ASP A 100 14.84 10.03 -7.51
N PHE A 101 13.55 10.34 -7.65
CA PHE A 101 12.98 11.34 -8.54
C PHE A 101 13.08 11.05 -10.05
N ASP A 102 13.45 9.84 -10.46
CA ASP A 102 13.19 9.36 -11.83
C ASP A 102 11.67 9.17 -12.03
N ASN A 103 11.22 9.07 -13.28
CA ASN A 103 9.81 8.84 -13.65
C ASN A 103 9.41 7.37 -13.38
N LEU A 104 9.25 7.00 -12.11
CA LEU A 104 9.06 5.61 -11.69
C LEU A 104 7.80 4.99 -12.29
N PHE A 105 6.74 5.79 -12.55
CA PHE A 105 5.48 5.36 -13.17
C PHE A 105 5.61 4.78 -14.59
N GLU A 106 6.78 4.91 -15.23
CA GLU A 106 7.08 4.25 -16.50
C GLU A 106 7.63 2.81 -16.31
N ALA A 107 7.54 2.25 -15.10
CA ALA A 107 8.03 0.93 -14.72
C ALA A 107 7.18 0.35 -13.58
N ASP A 108 7.56 -0.82 -13.04
CA ASP A 108 6.86 -1.41 -11.91
C ASP A 108 6.97 -0.54 -10.66
N VAL A 109 5.82 -0.23 -10.06
CA VAL A 109 5.76 0.70 -8.93
C VAL A 109 4.52 0.44 -8.07
N PHE A 110 4.62 0.67 -6.76
CA PHE A 110 3.49 0.96 -5.90
C PHE A 110 3.36 2.46 -5.70
N GLU A 111 2.12 2.94 -5.68
CA GLU A 111 1.83 4.35 -5.49
C GLU A 111 0.77 4.57 -4.41
N VAL A 112 0.86 5.70 -3.73
CA VAL A 112 -0.18 6.19 -2.82
C VAL A 112 -0.42 7.68 -3.06
N PHE A 113 -1.70 8.04 -3.15
CA PHE A 113 -2.14 9.42 -3.29
C PHE A 113 -2.91 9.81 -2.04
N PHE A 114 -2.40 10.77 -1.27
CA PHE A 114 -3.02 11.31 -0.07
C PHE A 114 -3.60 12.69 -0.33
N HIS A 115 -4.90 12.86 -0.11
CA HIS A 115 -5.60 14.13 -0.21
C HIS A 115 -6.15 14.52 1.18
N PRO A 116 -5.34 15.17 2.02
CA PRO A 116 -5.68 15.45 3.41
C PRO A 116 -6.85 16.41 3.60
N ASP A 117 -6.97 17.40 2.74
CA ASP A 117 -8.06 18.39 2.77
C ASP A 117 -8.72 18.49 1.39
N THR A 118 -9.91 17.93 1.26
CA THR A 118 -10.67 17.91 0.00
C THR A 118 -11.15 19.28 -0.46
N LYS A 119 -11.03 20.31 0.38
CA LYS A 119 -11.33 21.71 0.01
C LYS A 119 -10.19 22.39 -0.74
N VAL A 120 -8.98 21.82 -0.64
CA VAL A 120 -7.78 22.34 -1.29
C VAL A 120 -7.46 21.45 -2.49
N PRO A 121 -7.26 22.00 -3.70
CA PRO A 121 -7.02 21.22 -4.91
C PRO A 121 -5.55 20.75 -5.02
N LEU A 122 -4.99 20.29 -3.92
CA LEU A 122 -3.61 19.81 -3.79
C LEU A 122 -3.58 18.48 -3.05
N TYR A 123 -2.83 17.53 -3.56
CA TYR A 123 -2.59 16.25 -2.88
C TYR A 123 -1.14 15.80 -3.06
N LEU A 124 -0.70 14.91 -2.17
CA LEU A 124 0.59 14.25 -2.24
C LEU A 124 0.46 12.96 -3.05
N GLU A 125 1.36 12.77 -4.00
CA GLU A 125 1.62 11.53 -4.70
C GLU A 125 2.99 11.00 -4.28
N TYR A 126 3.05 9.70 -4.02
CA TYR A 126 4.29 9.01 -3.68
C TYR A 126 4.35 7.69 -4.42
N GLU A 127 5.50 7.43 -5.03
CA GLU A 127 5.81 6.22 -5.76
C GLU A 127 7.04 5.53 -5.18
N ILE A 128 7.08 4.19 -5.23
CA ILE A 128 8.19 3.37 -4.80
C ILE A 128 8.35 2.17 -5.72
N ASN A 129 9.58 1.91 -6.18
CA ASN A 129 9.89 0.74 -6.99
C ASN A 129 10.63 -0.35 -6.20
N GLN A 130 10.82 -1.52 -6.82
CA GLN A 130 11.49 -2.66 -6.19
C GLN A 130 12.97 -2.40 -5.87
N LEU A 131 13.62 -1.42 -6.50
CA LEU A 131 14.99 -1.00 -6.20
C LEU A 131 15.08 0.02 -5.06
N ASN A 132 13.98 0.20 -4.30
CA ASN A 132 13.89 1.15 -3.18
C ASN A 132 14.13 2.61 -3.61
N LYS A 133 13.68 2.97 -4.83
CA LYS A 133 13.70 4.33 -5.34
C LYS A 133 12.33 4.95 -5.25
N GLU A 134 12.26 6.24 -5.00
CA GLU A 134 11.02 6.97 -4.77
C GLU A 134 10.88 8.19 -5.67
N LEU A 135 9.61 8.51 -5.98
CA LEU A 135 9.21 9.78 -6.55
C LEU A 135 8.14 10.40 -5.65
N VAL A 136 8.36 11.63 -5.22
CA VAL A 136 7.45 12.37 -4.32
C VAL A 136 7.00 13.64 -5.02
N LEU A 137 5.68 13.81 -5.18
CA LEU A 137 5.11 14.91 -5.94
C LEU A 137 4.00 15.61 -5.15
N ILE A 138 3.88 16.92 -5.35
CA ILE A 138 2.68 17.69 -5.03
C ILE A 138 1.93 17.97 -6.33
N ILE A 139 0.67 17.60 -6.37
CA ILE A 139 -0.17 17.67 -7.55
C ILE A 139 -1.26 18.74 -7.39
N PRO A 140 -1.18 19.87 -8.10
CA PRO A 140 -2.28 20.82 -8.24
C PRO A 140 -3.30 20.28 -9.26
N ASN A 141 -4.53 20.01 -8.81
CA ASN A 141 -5.59 19.45 -9.64
C ASN A 141 -6.90 20.23 -9.48
N LEU A 142 -7.16 21.17 -10.38
CA LEU A 142 -8.35 22.01 -10.38
C LEU A 142 -9.46 21.37 -11.21
N ASN A 143 -10.54 20.98 -10.55
CA ASN A 143 -11.75 20.44 -11.21
C ASN A 143 -11.50 19.23 -12.13
N GLY A 144 -10.52 18.37 -11.77
CA GLY A 144 -10.13 17.20 -12.56
C GLY A 144 -9.07 17.48 -13.63
N LYS A 145 -8.61 18.73 -13.74
CA LYS A 145 -7.51 19.10 -14.63
C LYS A 145 -6.23 19.26 -13.82
N ILE A 146 -5.23 18.44 -14.13
CA ILE A 146 -3.88 18.56 -13.56
C ILE A 146 -3.20 19.78 -14.16
N HIS A 147 -2.62 20.62 -13.31
CA HIS A 147 -1.84 21.80 -13.68
C HIS A 147 -0.33 21.56 -13.52
N GLY A 148 0.12 20.36 -13.86
CA GLY A 148 1.49 19.90 -13.72
C GLY A 148 1.67 19.13 -12.41
N TRP A 149 2.90 18.71 -12.17
CA TRP A 149 3.36 18.12 -10.91
C TRP A 149 4.63 18.82 -10.48
N ILE A 150 4.82 18.90 -9.16
CA ILE A 150 5.98 19.55 -8.55
C ILE A 150 6.74 18.46 -7.80
N PRO A 151 7.97 18.10 -8.19
CA PRO A 151 8.84 17.25 -7.39
C PRO A 151 8.98 17.83 -5.99
N TRP A 152 8.56 17.06 -4.97
CA TRP A 152 8.55 17.53 -3.61
C TRP A 152 9.85 17.15 -2.92
N HIS A 153 10.91 17.91 -3.21
CA HIS A 153 12.21 17.74 -2.60
C HIS A 153 12.15 18.02 -1.10
N TYR A 154 12.81 17.16 -0.31
CA TYR A 154 12.80 17.22 1.14
C TYR A 154 14.16 16.81 1.71
N GLU A 155 14.41 17.24 2.95
CA GLU A 155 15.63 16.94 3.68
C GLU A 155 15.29 16.55 5.14
N ASN A 156 16.22 15.87 5.79
CA ASN A 156 16.17 15.52 7.21
C ASN A 156 14.85 14.83 7.63
N GLU A 157 14.20 15.35 8.65
CA GLU A 157 12.97 14.80 9.25
C GLU A 157 11.75 14.80 8.34
N ARG A 158 11.80 15.48 7.18
CA ARG A 158 10.75 15.45 6.18
C ARG A 158 10.85 14.26 5.22
N ARG A 159 11.95 13.52 5.26
CA ARG A 159 12.17 12.38 4.37
C ARG A 159 11.27 11.20 4.73
N VAL A 160 10.74 10.54 3.71
CA VAL A 160 10.11 9.23 3.87
C VAL A 160 11.17 8.21 4.28
N VAL A 161 10.91 7.47 5.36
CA VAL A 161 11.71 6.29 5.66
C VAL A 161 11.11 5.14 4.87
N LYS A 162 11.93 4.48 4.04
CA LYS A 162 11.49 3.45 3.11
C LYS A 162 12.36 2.22 3.17
N LYS A 163 11.74 1.05 3.11
CA LYS A 163 12.43 -0.23 2.95
C LYS A 163 11.64 -1.13 2.02
N VAL A 164 12.35 -1.75 1.07
CA VAL A 164 11.80 -2.74 0.16
C VAL A 164 12.42 -4.10 0.45
N SER A 165 11.61 -5.14 0.35
CA SER A 165 12.05 -6.53 0.40
C SER A 165 11.52 -7.28 -0.82
N ILE A 166 12.28 -8.26 -1.28
CA ILE A 166 11.88 -9.19 -2.34
C ILE A 166 11.90 -10.62 -1.81
N GLU A 167 11.06 -11.47 -2.35
CA GLU A 167 11.13 -12.91 -2.16
C GLU A 167 11.70 -13.56 -3.42
N GLY A 168 12.79 -14.30 -3.23
CA GLY A 168 13.52 -14.94 -4.35
C GLY A 168 14.43 -13.98 -5.10
N GLY A 169 15.37 -14.53 -5.85
CA GLY A 169 16.26 -13.82 -6.76
C GLY A 169 17.16 -12.77 -6.12
N LYS A 170 17.45 -11.74 -6.91
CA LYS A 170 18.28 -10.59 -6.52
C LYS A 170 17.56 -9.29 -6.80
N MET A 171 17.77 -8.31 -5.95
CA MET A 171 17.22 -6.95 -6.08
C MET A 171 18.04 -6.16 -7.11
N GLU A 172 17.86 -6.48 -8.38
CA GLU A 172 18.50 -5.83 -9.53
C GLU A 172 17.53 -5.75 -10.71
N ALA A 173 17.67 -4.76 -11.57
CA ALA A 173 16.84 -4.60 -12.75
C ALA A 173 16.87 -5.88 -13.63
N GLY A 174 15.70 -6.38 -14.01
CA GLY A 174 15.56 -7.64 -14.74
C GLY A 174 15.63 -8.90 -13.87
N GLY A 175 15.88 -8.77 -12.55
CA GLY A 175 15.95 -9.89 -11.63
C GLY A 175 14.62 -10.64 -11.53
N THR A 176 14.64 -11.98 -11.54
CA THR A 176 13.47 -12.83 -11.33
C THR A 176 13.16 -12.91 -9.83
N ILE A 177 11.90 -12.66 -9.46
CA ILE A 177 11.43 -12.69 -8.07
C ILE A 177 10.13 -13.50 -7.97
N LYS A 178 9.54 -13.60 -6.79
CA LYS A 178 8.22 -14.21 -6.55
C LYS A 178 7.22 -13.21 -6.00
N SER A 179 7.70 -12.23 -5.26
CA SER A 179 6.92 -11.15 -4.66
C SER A 179 7.84 -10.04 -4.20
N TRP A 180 7.25 -8.89 -3.93
CA TRP A 180 7.94 -7.81 -3.23
C TRP A 180 7.01 -7.06 -2.29
N SER A 181 7.60 -6.37 -1.35
CA SER A 181 6.91 -5.53 -0.39
C SER A 181 7.66 -4.22 -0.20
N ALA A 182 6.92 -3.17 0.10
CA ALA A 182 7.45 -1.86 0.46
C ALA A 182 6.85 -1.42 1.78
N GLU A 183 7.70 -1.12 2.74
CA GLU A 183 7.34 -0.61 4.05
C GLU A 183 7.80 0.84 4.16
N LEU A 184 6.87 1.76 4.42
CA LEU A 184 7.05 3.19 4.29
C LEU A 184 6.59 3.89 5.57
N PHE A 185 7.30 4.94 5.97
CA PHE A 185 6.87 5.87 7.00
C PHE A 185 6.94 7.30 6.46
N PHE A 186 5.79 7.95 6.44
CA PHE A 186 5.59 9.33 6.00
C PHE A 186 5.53 10.25 7.23
N PRO A 187 6.58 11.02 7.55
CA PRO A 187 6.50 12.00 8.63
C PRO A 187 5.50 13.08 8.28
N TYR A 188 4.80 13.63 9.29
CA TYR A 188 3.81 14.70 9.04
C TYR A 188 4.43 15.96 8.45
N GLU A 189 5.68 16.24 8.73
CA GLU A 189 6.45 17.35 8.18
C GLU A 189 6.58 17.29 6.65
N LEU A 190 6.51 16.10 6.06
CA LEU A 190 6.51 15.92 4.60
C LEU A 190 5.31 16.59 3.95
N PHE A 191 4.15 16.54 4.60
CA PHE A 191 2.89 17.02 4.05
C PHE A 191 2.76 18.55 4.02
N ASN A 192 3.65 19.29 4.71
CA ASN A 192 3.64 20.74 4.61
C ASN A 192 3.88 21.20 3.15
N PRO A 193 3.06 22.12 2.57
CA PRO A 193 2.07 22.98 3.26
C PRO A 193 0.61 22.51 3.17
N LEU A 194 0.36 21.20 2.99
CA LEU A 194 -1.01 20.70 2.94
C LEU A 194 -1.72 20.89 4.28
N SER A 195 -3.01 21.25 4.21
CA SER A 195 -3.87 21.44 5.39
C SER A 195 -4.33 20.11 5.99
N ASN A 196 -4.94 20.16 7.19
CA ASN A 196 -5.50 19.00 7.88
C ASN A 196 -4.45 17.94 8.27
N VAL A 197 -3.23 18.37 8.55
CA VAL A 197 -2.08 17.59 8.99
C VAL A 197 -1.47 18.24 10.23
N PRO A 198 -1.12 17.49 11.29
CA PRO A 198 -1.32 16.06 11.50
C PRO A 198 -2.79 15.69 11.73
N PRO A 199 -3.21 14.46 11.38
CA PRO A 199 -4.55 14.00 11.69
C PRO A 199 -4.68 13.71 13.19
N VAL A 200 -5.88 13.97 13.73
CA VAL A 200 -6.29 13.54 15.06
C VAL A 200 -7.38 12.46 14.94
N SER A 201 -7.71 11.77 16.04
CA SER A 201 -8.82 10.81 16.02
C SER A 201 -10.10 11.46 15.51
N GLY A 202 -10.75 10.81 14.54
CA GLY A 202 -11.93 11.32 13.81
C GLY A 202 -11.61 12.09 12.54
N THR A 203 -10.36 12.48 12.30
CA THR A 203 -9.95 13.12 11.03
C THR A 203 -10.21 12.19 9.85
N ILE A 204 -10.66 12.75 8.74
CA ILE A 204 -10.88 12.04 7.48
C ILE A 204 -9.99 12.67 6.41
N TRP A 205 -9.22 11.83 5.70
CA TRP A 205 -8.56 12.16 4.46
C TRP A 205 -9.17 11.34 3.33
N ASN A 206 -8.99 11.75 2.10
CA ASN A 206 -9.22 10.89 0.95
C ASN A 206 -7.89 10.32 0.45
N ALA A 207 -7.91 9.07 0.00
CA ALA A 207 -6.71 8.41 -0.53
C ALA A 207 -7.07 7.39 -1.60
N ASN A 208 -6.10 7.05 -2.43
CA ASN A 208 -6.11 5.84 -3.24
C ASN A 208 -4.72 5.21 -3.27
N PHE A 209 -4.67 3.92 -3.53
CA PHE A 209 -3.46 3.11 -3.52
C PHE A 209 -3.43 2.35 -4.84
N TYR A 210 -2.27 2.26 -5.47
CA TYR A 210 -2.13 1.77 -6.82
C TYR A 210 -0.91 0.86 -6.98
N ARG A 211 -0.93 0.11 -8.06
CA ARG A 211 0.23 -0.56 -8.62
C ARG A 211 0.22 -0.40 -10.14
N LEU A 212 1.39 -0.18 -10.70
CA LEU A 212 1.70 -0.40 -12.10
C LEU A 212 2.65 -1.58 -12.23
N ASP A 213 2.49 -2.33 -13.33
CA ASP A 213 3.33 -3.47 -13.67
C ASP A 213 3.53 -3.54 -15.18
N TYR A 214 4.74 -3.88 -15.61
CA TYR A 214 5.13 -3.87 -17.02
C TYR A 214 5.74 -5.19 -17.48
N ASP A 215 5.63 -6.27 -16.72
CA ASP A 215 6.19 -7.60 -17.05
C ASP A 215 5.69 -8.14 -18.39
N SER A 216 4.42 -7.88 -18.72
CA SER A 216 3.82 -8.24 -20.00
C SER A 216 4.30 -7.41 -21.21
N GLY A 217 5.16 -6.41 -20.98
CA GLY A 217 5.57 -5.42 -21.98
C GLY A 217 4.54 -4.31 -22.21
N LYS A 218 3.43 -4.31 -21.46
CA LYS A 218 2.39 -3.27 -21.44
C LYS A 218 2.09 -2.93 -20.00
N MET A 219 1.65 -1.70 -19.77
CA MET A 219 1.22 -1.25 -18.45
C MET A 219 -0.05 -1.99 -18.03
N VAL A 220 -0.02 -2.62 -16.86
CA VAL A 220 -1.17 -3.22 -16.17
C VAL A 220 -1.36 -2.47 -14.86
N LYS A 221 -2.61 -2.14 -14.52
CA LYS A 221 -2.97 -1.26 -13.39
C LYS A 221 -3.79 -1.99 -12.34
N TRP A 222 -3.50 -1.69 -11.08
CA TRP A 222 -4.35 -2.04 -9.93
C TRP A 222 -4.65 -0.79 -9.12
N ALA A 223 -5.83 -0.75 -8.52
CA ALA A 223 -6.24 0.31 -7.61
C ALA A 223 -7.04 -0.23 -6.43
N TRP A 224 -6.96 0.44 -5.27
CA TRP A 224 -7.87 0.16 -4.16
C TRP A 224 -9.30 0.60 -4.48
N THR A 225 -9.44 1.78 -5.08
CA THR A 225 -10.71 2.25 -5.63
C THR A 225 -10.60 2.34 -7.15
N PRO A 226 -11.51 1.73 -7.90
CA PRO A 226 -11.52 1.81 -9.35
C PRO A 226 -11.57 3.25 -9.85
N ILE A 227 -10.84 3.47 -10.92
CA ILE A 227 -10.78 4.73 -11.68
C ILE A 227 -11.18 4.44 -13.12
N ASP A 228 -11.49 5.45 -13.92
CA ASP A 228 -11.87 5.26 -15.33
C ASP A 228 -10.67 5.44 -16.27
N GLN A 229 -9.93 6.53 -16.12
CA GLN A 229 -8.89 6.91 -17.07
C GLN A 229 -7.53 7.15 -16.42
N SER A 230 -7.50 7.80 -15.27
CA SER A 230 -6.27 8.29 -14.66
C SER A 230 -6.26 8.09 -13.15
N PHE A 231 -5.11 7.76 -12.58
CA PHE A 231 -4.89 7.73 -11.13
C PHE A 231 -5.19 9.09 -10.46
N HIS A 232 -5.14 10.17 -11.23
CA HIS A 232 -5.44 11.52 -10.77
C HIS A 232 -6.94 11.89 -10.70
N GLU A 233 -7.84 10.92 -10.81
CA GLU A 233 -9.29 11.13 -10.61
C GLU A 233 -9.61 11.25 -9.10
N PHE A 234 -9.08 12.29 -8.46
CA PHE A 234 -9.12 12.47 -7.00
C PHE A 234 -10.54 12.47 -6.40
N LYS A 235 -11.58 12.74 -7.20
CA LYS A 235 -12.99 12.63 -6.80
C LYS A 235 -13.43 11.19 -6.52
N LYS A 236 -12.66 10.20 -6.98
CA LYS A 236 -12.88 8.77 -6.76
C LYS A 236 -12.05 8.20 -5.60
N TYR A 237 -11.18 9.02 -5.00
CA TYR A 237 -10.45 8.60 -3.82
C TYR A 237 -11.43 8.35 -2.68
N LYS A 238 -11.21 7.27 -1.94
CA LYS A 238 -12.05 6.89 -0.81
C LYS A 238 -11.60 7.56 0.48
N PRO A 239 -12.54 7.80 1.40
CA PRO A 239 -12.21 8.28 2.72
C PRO A 239 -11.46 7.20 3.52
N ILE A 240 -10.41 7.65 4.22
CA ILE A 240 -9.73 6.96 5.31
C ILE A 240 -9.95 7.75 6.57
N LYS A 241 -10.25 7.07 7.69
CA LYS A 241 -10.58 7.72 8.97
C LYS A 241 -9.57 7.30 10.03
N PHE A 242 -8.93 8.27 10.64
CA PHE A 242 -7.97 8.07 11.74
C PHE A 242 -8.72 7.82 13.06
N GLU A 243 -8.37 6.73 13.80
CA GLU A 243 -9.07 6.28 15.02
C GLU A 243 -8.16 6.20 16.25
#